data_dcb9e307b5b93a8581070b151deeac7c
#
_entry.id   dcb9e307b5b93a8581070b151deeac7c
#
_cell.length_a   1.000
_cell.length_b   1.000
_cell.length_c   1.000
_cell.angle_alpha   90.00
_cell.angle_beta   90.00
_cell.angle_gamma   90.00
#
_symmetry.space_group_name_H-M   'P 1'
#
loop_
_entity.id
_entity.type
_entity.pdbx_description
1 polymer ?
#
loop_
_entity_poly.entity_id
_entity_poly.type
_entity_poly.pdbx_seq_one_letter_code
_entity_poly.pdbx_strand_id
1 'polypeptide(L)'
;MSHASAPLRQTPLHERHVALGATMVPFSGWSMPVKYTSDVAEHNAVRTAAGLFDISHMAQITVIGPDAAAFLDYALAGRLSVLAPLQSKYTMILNASGGIIDDLIVTNTHTTALDGAPTDFLIVANAGNRDAVVAALLARITTAERTFAVQVTDTDRALIAVQGPRAQDICAELDTLTIEASADGSTPAWSDLRYYRTAPGLFDGEPVTLSRTGYTGEDGFEISTAPEKVGDLWDALIAVGQPFGLVPAGLASRDTLRLEAGMPLYGHELSLETYPAQAGLGRVVVTAKESFVGKEATESG
;
A
#
# COMPACT_ATOMS: atom_id res chain seq x y z
N MET A 1 21.56 32.78 3.38
CA MET A 1 21.92 31.56 4.14
C MET A 1 21.33 30.41 3.35
N SER A 2 22.17 29.57 2.75
CA SER A 2 21.71 28.36 2.04
C SER A 2 21.17 27.39 3.07
N HIS A 3 19.84 27.18 3.08
CA HIS A 3 19.27 26.04 3.81
C HIS A 3 19.78 24.78 3.10
N ALA A 4 20.76 24.10 3.70
CA ALA A 4 21.10 22.75 3.28
C ALA A 4 19.81 21.92 3.45
N SER A 5 19.24 21.43 2.35
CA SER A 5 18.11 20.50 2.42
C SER A 5 18.55 19.26 3.21
N ALA A 6 17.68 18.75 4.07
CA ALA A 6 17.95 17.50 4.78
C ALA A 6 18.32 16.40 3.76
N PRO A 7 19.23 15.48 4.11
CA PRO A 7 19.59 14.39 3.22
C PRO A 7 18.34 13.55 2.91
N LEU A 8 18.19 13.14 1.64
CA LEU A 8 17.08 12.28 1.23
C LEU A 8 17.18 10.91 1.94
N ARG A 9 16.05 10.38 2.37
CA ARG A 9 15.95 9.01 2.85
C ARG A 9 16.22 8.05 1.69
N GLN A 10 16.70 6.86 1.99
CA GLN A 10 16.99 5.82 1.02
C GLN A 10 16.21 4.55 1.40
N THR A 11 15.67 3.85 0.40
CA THR A 11 15.10 2.54 0.60
C THR A 11 16.21 1.49 0.77
N PRO A 12 15.94 0.31 1.32
CA PRO A 12 16.92 -0.77 1.40
C PRO A 12 17.45 -1.23 0.02
N LEU A 13 16.73 -0.88 -1.06
CA LEU A 13 17.11 -1.21 -2.45
C LEU A 13 17.91 -0.12 -3.16
N HIS A 14 18.21 1.01 -2.50
CA HIS A 14 18.85 2.18 -3.12
C HIS A 14 20.11 1.82 -3.93
N GLU A 15 21.04 1.10 -3.31
CA GLU A 15 22.30 0.72 -3.98
C GLU A 15 22.07 -0.21 -5.19
N ARG A 16 21.03 -1.07 -5.13
CA ARG A 16 20.63 -1.91 -6.27
C ARG A 16 20.09 -1.09 -7.42
N HIS A 17 19.30 -0.06 -7.14
CA HIS A 17 18.82 0.86 -8.18
C HIS A 17 19.97 1.59 -8.87
N VAL A 18 20.93 2.09 -8.09
CA VAL A 18 22.14 2.73 -8.61
C VAL A 18 22.96 1.75 -9.47
N ALA A 19 23.17 0.52 -8.98
CA ALA A 19 23.90 -0.52 -9.72
C ALA A 19 23.21 -0.94 -11.02
N LEU A 20 21.88 -0.90 -11.07
CA LEU A 20 21.08 -1.14 -12.29
C LEU A 20 21.05 0.08 -13.25
N GLY A 21 21.73 1.16 -12.91
CA GLY A 21 21.78 2.38 -13.73
C GLY A 21 20.53 3.24 -13.68
N ALA A 22 19.73 3.13 -12.62
CA ALA A 22 18.53 3.94 -12.47
C ALA A 22 18.85 5.44 -12.37
N THR A 23 18.02 6.26 -12.99
CA THR A 23 18.02 7.70 -12.75
C THR A 23 17.31 7.97 -11.43
N MET A 24 18.06 8.41 -10.42
CA MET A 24 17.53 8.68 -9.08
C MET A 24 17.05 10.13 -8.98
N VAL A 25 15.89 10.35 -8.33
CA VAL A 25 15.30 11.67 -8.12
C VAL A 25 14.78 11.84 -6.69
N PRO A 26 14.72 13.09 -6.17
CA PRO A 26 13.97 13.37 -4.95
C PRO A 26 12.46 13.13 -5.17
N PHE A 27 11.86 12.32 -4.31
CA PHE A 27 10.42 12.06 -4.31
C PHE A 27 9.92 11.92 -2.86
N SER A 28 9.07 12.83 -2.41
CA SER A 28 8.48 12.80 -1.06
C SER A 28 9.52 12.63 0.06
N GLY A 29 10.69 13.27 -0.07
CA GLY A 29 11.79 13.18 0.90
C GLY A 29 12.69 11.95 0.76
N TRP A 30 12.44 11.11 -0.26
CA TRP A 30 13.22 9.92 -0.56
C TRP A 30 14.03 10.07 -1.86
N SER A 31 15.14 9.35 -1.98
CA SER A 31 15.86 9.15 -3.24
C SER A 31 15.27 7.91 -3.93
N MET A 32 14.52 8.12 -5.01
CA MET A 32 13.76 7.05 -5.67
C MET A 32 14.15 6.93 -7.15
N PRO A 33 14.09 5.70 -7.74
CA PRO A 33 14.32 5.51 -9.17
C PRO A 33 13.14 6.08 -9.96
N VAL A 34 13.39 7.08 -10.82
CA VAL A 34 12.37 7.59 -11.75
C VAL A 34 12.23 6.70 -12.97
N LYS A 35 13.35 6.12 -13.42
CA LYS A 35 13.42 5.14 -14.53
C LYS A 35 14.76 4.43 -14.54
N TYR A 36 14.82 3.26 -15.19
CA TYR A 36 16.05 2.49 -15.46
C TYR A 36 16.45 2.57 -16.91
N THR A 37 15.49 2.52 -17.82
CA THR A 37 15.69 2.67 -19.27
C THR A 37 14.89 3.85 -19.80
N SER A 38 13.62 3.63 -20.12
CA SER A 38 12.71 4.68 -20.54
C SER A 38 11.33 4.44 -19.92
N ASP A 39 10.66 5.51 -19.51
CA ASP A 39 9.31 5.52 -18.98
C ASP A 39 8.33 4.77 -19.89
N VAL A 40 8.39 5.01 -21.21
CA VAL A 40 7.53 4.33 -22.20
C VAL A 40 7.84 2.84 -22.30
N ALA A 41 9.12 2.44 -22.28
CA ALA A 41 9.49 1.03 -22.36
C ALA A 41 9.08 0.26 -21.10
N GLU A 42 9.29 0.84 -19.93
CA GLU A 42 8.87 0.27 -18.65
C GLU A 42 7.35 0.19 -18.55
N HIS A 43 6.63 1.24 -18.95
CA HIS A 43 5.17 1.25 -19.05
C HIS A 43 4.66 0.10 -19.93
N ASN A 44 5.19 -0.03 -21.15
CA ASN A 44 4.77 -1.07 -22.08
C ASN A 44 5.11 -2.47 -21.56
N ALA A 45 6.24 -2.64 -20.86
CA ALA A 45 6.58 -3.92 -20.22
C ALA A 45 5.53 -4.32 -19.17
N VAL A 46 5.07 -3.37 -18.33
CA VAL A 46 4.00 -3.63 -17.37
C VAL A 46 2.69 -4.03 -18.08
N ARG A 47 2.34 -3.38 -19.20
CA ARG A 47 1.10 -3.70 -19.95
C ARG A 47 1.17 -5.07 -20.66
N THR A 48 2.34 -5.51 -21.10
CA THR A 48 2.49 -6.70 -21.97
C THR A 48 3.16 -7.89 -21.30
N ALA A 49 3.88 -7.65 -20.19
CA ALA A 49 4.65 -8.65 -19.46
C ALA A 49 4.55 -8.40 -17.94
N ALA A 50 5.58 -7.77 -17.35
CA ALA A 50 5.56 -7.35 -15.96
C ALA A 50 6.62 -6.27 -15.65
N GLY A 51 6.36 -5.45 -14.63
CA GLY A 51 7.32 -4.56 -14.00
C GLY A 51 7.48 -4.86 -12.52
N LEU A 52 8.71 -4.66 -12.01
CA LEU A 52 9.05 -4.75 -10.60
C LEU A 52 9.35 -3.35 -10.07
N PHE A 53 8.57 -2.91 -9.08
CA PHE A 53 8.65 -1.58 -8.48
C PHE A 53 9.13 -1.67 -7.03
N ASP A 54 10.07 -0.80 -6.66
CA ASP A 54 10.34 -0.50 -5.26
C ASP A 54 9.33 0.55 -4.76
N ILE A 55 8.51 0.17 -3.80
CA ILE A 55 7.55 1.02 -3.13
C ILE A 55 7.78 1.04 -1.61
N SER A 56 9.01 0.73 -1.16
CA SER A 56 9.40 0.70 0.25
C SER A 56 9.35 2.07 0.94
N HIS A 57 9.24 3.15 0.18
CA HIS A 57 9.01 4.50 0.71
C HIS A 57 7.61 4.68 1.30
N MET A 58 6.62 3.87 0.89
CA MET A 58 5.25 3.94 1.41
C MET A 58 5.22 3.68 2.92
N ALA A 59 4.34 4.42 3.63
CA ALA A 59 4.15 4.19 5.06
C ALA A 59 3.36 2.90 5.29
N GLN A 60 3.80 2.09 6.24
CA GLN A 60 3.08 0.91 6.72
C GLN A 60 2.80 1.09 8.20
N ILE A 61 1.52 1.22 8.56
CA ILE A 61 1.08 1.58 9.91
C ILE A 61 0.17 0.46 10.43
N THR A 62 0.46 -0.09 11.61
CA THR A 62 -0.42 -1.05 12.26
C THR A 62 -1.34 -0.35 13.25
N VAL A 63 -2.58 -0.81 13.31
CA VAL A 63 -3.58 -0.40 14.30
C VAL A 63 -4.10 -1.67 14.98
N ILE A 64 -3.75 -1.85 16.26
CA ILE A 64 -4.01 -3.07 17.00
C ILE A 64 -4.71 -2.73 18.31
N GLY A 65 -5.75 -3.49 18.66
CA GLY A 65 -6.45 -3.36 19.92
C GLY A 65 -7.94 -3.72 19.84
N PRO A 66 -8.58 -3.94 20.97
CA PRO A 66 -9.99 -4.36 21.03
C PRO A 66 -10.94 -3.36 20.39
N ASP A 67 -10.56 -2.08 20.31
CA ASP A 67 -11.37 -1.03 19.69
C ASP A 67 -10.92 -0.68 18.25
N ALA A 68 -9.97 -1.42 17.64
CA ALA A 68 -9.35 -1.05 16.36
C ALA A 68 -10.39 -0.85 15.23
N ALA A 69 -11.35 -1.75 15.10
CA ALA A 69 -12.41 -1.63 14.09
C ALA A 69 -13.27 -0.38 14.30
N ALA A 70 -13.72 -0.14 15.53
CA ALA A 70 -14.54 1.03 15.88
C ALA A 70 -13.74 2.34 15.75
N PHE A 71 -12.47 2.31 16.13
CA PHE A 71 -11.54 3.42 15.93
C PHE A 71 -11.36 3.77 14.46
N LEU A 72 -11.09 2.78 13.61
CA LEU A 72 -10.90 3.00 12.18
C LEU A 72 -12.20 3.43 11.48
N ASP A 73 -13.35 2.95 11.93
CA ASP A 73 -14.65 3.44 11.43
C ASP A 73 -14.89 4.92 11.81
N TYR A 74 -14.40 5.37 12.96
CA TYR A 74 -14.44 6.78 13.34
C TYR A 74 -13.35 7.61 12.63
N ALA A 75 -12.14 7.08 12.53
CA ALA A 75 -10.98 7.82 12.03
C ALA A 75 -10.99 7.98 10.50
N LEU A 76 -11.58 7.07 9.74
CA LEU A 76 -11.51 7.01 8.27
C LEU A 76 -12.89 7.13 7.63
N ALA A 77 -12.94 7.54 6.37
CA ALA A 77 -14.18 7.73 5.63
C ALA A 77 -14.91 6.41 5.29
N GLY A 78 -14.17 5.32 5.08
CA GLY A 78 -14.71 3.99 4.80
C GLY A 78 -15.23 3.28 6.06
N ARG A 79 -15.93 2.16 5.89
CA ARG A 79 -16.30 1.24 6.98
C ARG A 79 -15.35 0.06 6.95
N LEU A 80 -14.55 -0.11 8.01
CA LEU A 80 -13.47 -1.10 8.13
C LEU A 80 -13.87 -2.27 9.03
N SER A 81 -14.82 -2.05 9.95
CA SER A 81 -15.33 -3.08 10.87
C SER A 81 -15.96 -4.29 10.18
N VAL A 82 -16.35 -4.14 8.90
CA VAL A 82 -16.98 -5.22 8.11
C VAL A 82 -15.99 -5.99 7.25
N LEU A 83 -14.69 -5.69 7.32
CA LEU A 83 -13.70 -6.40 6.53
C LEU A 83 -13.55 -7.85 7.02
N ALA A 84 -13.73 -8.77 6.10
CA ALA A 84 -13.42 -10.17 6.36
C ALA A 84 -11.90 -10.35 6.64
N PRO A 85 -11.49 -11.48 7.25
CA PRO A 85 -10.08 -11.81 7.40
C PRO A 85 -9.32 -11.67 6.07
N LEU A 86 -8.12 -11.10 6.14
CA LEU A 86 -7.22 -10.88 5.01
C LEU A 86 -7.85 -10.08 3.84
N GLN A 87 -8.87 -9.29 4.13
CA GLN A 87 -9.48 -8.39 3.16
C GLN A 87 -8.90 -6.99 3.27
N SER A 88 -8.56 -6.42 2.11
CA SER A 88 -8.14 -5.04 1.97
C SER A 88 -9.26 -4.15 1.45
N LYS A 89 -9.18 -2.86 1.74
CA LYS A 89 -10.12 -1.84 1.25
C LYS A 89 -9.41 -0.51 1.04
N TYR A 90 -9.69 0.11 -0.09
CA TYR A 90 -9.33 1.50 -0.33
C TYR A 90 -10.25 2.43 0.46
N THR A 91 -9.68 3.41 1.12
CA THR A 91 -10.39 4.42 1.92
C THR A 91 -9.58 5.72 1.97
N MET A 92 -10.10 6.71 2.70
CA MET A 92 -9.45 8.01 2.89
C MET A 92 -9.46 8.40 4.36
N ILE A 93 -8.44 9.15 4.77
CA ILE A 93 -8.41 9.92 6.00
C ILE A 93 -8.69 11.38 5.66
N LEU A 94 -9.75 11.94 6.26
CA LEU A 94 -10.20 13.31 6.01
C LEU A 94 -9.85 14.22 7.20
N ASN A 95 -9.70 15.52 6.96
CA ASN A 95 -9.72 16.52 8.01
C ASN A 95 -11.16 16.84 8.44
N ALA A 96 -11.34 17.63 9.50
CA ALA A 96 -12.66 17.99 10.01
C ALA A 96 -13.51 18.79 8.98
N SER A 97 -12.84 19.49 8.05
CA SER A 97 -13.47 20.25 6.97
C SER A 97 -13.78 19.40 5.73
N GLY A 98 -13.57 18.09 5.77
CA GLY A 98 -13.85 17.17 4.66
C GLY A 98 -12.75 17.04 3.61
N GLY A 99 -11.66 17.82 3.70
CA GLY A 99 -10.51 17.72 2.81
C GLY A 99 -9.72 16.44 3.05
N ILE A 100 -9.10 15.92 2.00
CA ILE A 100 -8.39 14.64 2.02
C ILE A 100 -6.99 14.85 2.58
N ILE A 101 -6.66 14.22 3.74
CA ILE A 101 -5.31 14.17 4.29
C ILE A 101 -4.48 13.16 3.52
N ASP A 102 -5.07 11.99 3.22
CA ASP A 102 -4.44 10.95 2.40
C ASP A 102 -5.48 9.93 1.92
N ASP A 103 -5.12 9.16 0.89
CA ASP A 103 -5.82 7.95 0.47
C ASP A 103 -5.02 6.71 0.88
N LEU A 104 -5.72 5.68 1.33
CA LEU A 104 -5.15 4.58 2.10
C LEU A 104 -5.67 3.22 1.61
N ILE A 105 -4.82 2.21 1.71
CA ILE A 105 -5.27 0.81 1.70
C ILE A 105 -5.25 0.30 3.14
N VAL A 106 -6.38 -0.22 3.62
CA VAL A 106 -6.50 -0.81 4.96
C VAL A 106 -6.84 -2.28 4.83
N THR A 107 -6.06 -3.12 5.49
CA THR A 107 -6.20 -4.58 5.49
C THR A 107 -6.52 -5.09 6.89
N ASN A 108 -7.56 -5.93 7.03
CA ASN A 108 -7.75 -6.75 8.22
C ASN A 108 -6.72 -7.88 8.17
N THR A 109 -5.80 -7.93 9.14
CA THR A 109 -4.66 -8.87 9.13
C THR A 109 -4.94 -10.21 9.81
N HIS A 110 -6.15 -10.42 10.36
CA HIS A 110 -6.52 -11.73 10.86
C HIS A 110 -6.58 -12.77 9.75
N THR A 111 -6.10 -13.97 10.05
CA THR A 111 -6.13 -15.10 9.11
C THR A 111 -7.43 -15.89 9.21
N THR A 112 -8.15 -15.76 10.33
CA THR A 112 -9.42 -16.43 10.60
C THR A 112 -10.47 -15.43 11.07
N ALA A 113 -11.75 -15.80 10.92
CA ALA A 113 -12.84 -15.00 11.48
C ALA A 113 -12.78 -15.00 13.01
N LEU A 114 -13.05 -13.85 13.60
CA LEU A 114 -13.17 -13.68 15.05
C LEU A 114 -14.65 -13.71 15.47
N ASP A 115 -14.90 -14.10 16.72
CA ASP A 115 -16.18 -13.84 17.38
C ASP A 115 -16.24 -12.36 17.78
N GLY A 116 -16.61 -11.49 16.82
CA GLY A 116 -16.64 -10.04 17.01
C GLY A 116 -15.96 -9.25 15.88
N ALA A 117 -15.72 -7.96 16.16
CA ALA A 117 -15.06 -7.08 15.20
C ALA A 117 -13.55 -7.36 15.11
N PRO A 118 -12.93 -7.12 13.95
CA PRO A 118 -11.47 -7.23 13.80
C PRO A 118 -10.70 -6.30 14.75
N THR A 119 -9.57 -6.79 15.26
CA THR A 119 -8.72 -6.08 16.23
C THR A 119 -7.36 -5.68 15.69
N ASP A 120 -7.00 -6.15 14.49
CA ASP A 120 -5.66 -5.97 13.91
C ASP A 120 -5.77 -5.53 12.45
N PHE A 121 -5.18 -4.38 12.15
CA PHE A 121 -5.19 -3.80 10.80
C PHE A 121 -3.81 -3.30 10.39
N LEU A 122 -3.50 -3.44 9.10
CA LEU A 122 -2.40 -2.77 8.43
C LEU A 122 -2.95 -1.67 7.53
N ILE A 123 -2.35 -0.49 7.61
CA ILE A 123 -2.61 0.64 6.72
C ILE A 123 -1.38 0.89 5.86
N VAL A 124 -1.56 1.00 4.55
CA VAL A 124 -0.55 1.51 3.63
C VAL A 124 -0.96 2.91 3.20
N ALA A 125 -0.07 3.88 3.39
CA ALA A 125 -0.30 5.30 3.13
C ALA A 125 0.79 5.89 2.23
N ASN A 126 0.51 7.04 1.61
CA ASN A 126 1.47 7.74 0.76
C ASN A 126 2.70 8.21 1.56
N ALA A 127 3.89 8.06 0.97
CA ALA A 127 5.17 8.37 1.62
C ALA A 127 5.26 9.82 2.12
N GLY A 128 4.78 10.77 1.33
CA GLY A 128 4.78 12.20 1.68
C GLY A 128 3.83 12.57 2.82
N ASN A 129 2.82 11.74 3.07
CA ASN A 129 1.79 11.98 4.07
C ASN A 129 1.97 11.13 5.34
N ARG A 130 3.05 10.32 5.42
CA ARG A 130 3.33 9.44 6.56
C ARG A 130 3.11 10.12 7.91
N ASP A 131 3.80 11.25 8.14
CA ASP A 131 3.73 11.95 9.42
C ASP A 131 2.35 12.56 9.68
N ALA A 132 1.70 13.08 8.64
CA ALA A 132 0.35 13.65 8.74
C ALA A 132 -0.70 12.59 9.08
N VAL A 133 -0.61 11.41 8.45
CA VAL A 133 -1.51 10.28 8.71
C VAL A 133 -1.31 9.75 10.13
N VAL A 134 -0.06 9.50 10.55
CA VAL A 134 0.26 9.03 11.91
C VAL A 134 -0.24 10.04 12.94
N ALA A 135 0.07 11.33 12.77
CA ALA A 135 -0.39 12.38 13.68
C ALA A 135 -1.92 12.47 13.76
N ALA A 136 -2.61 12.38 12.62
CA ALA A 136 -4.07 12.40 12.56
C ALA A 136 -4.69 11.17 13.25
N LEU A 137 -4.14 9.98 13.06
CA LEU A 137 -4.60 8.78 13.75
C LEU A 137 -4.39 8.89 15.26
N LEU A 138 -3.19 9.28 15.71
CA LEU A 138 -2.89 9.44 17.13
C LEU A 138 -3.80 10.48 17.80
N ALA A 139 -4.07 11.61 17.16
CA ALA A 139 -4.95 12.66 17.68
C ALA A 139 -6.41 12.19 17.82
N ARG A 140 -6.82 11.15 17.10
CA ARG A 140 -8.19 10.59 17.11
C ARG A 140 -8.41 9.47 18.11
N ILE A 141 -7.36 8.99 18.79
CA ILE A 141 -7.46 7.93 19.80
C ILE A 141 -8.34 8.38 20.98
N THR A 142 -8.22 9.66 21.38
CA THR A 142 -9.04 10.24 22.46
C THR A 142 -9.92 11.34 21.90
N THR A 143 -11.23 11.20 22.11
CA THR A 143 -12.25 12.20 21.79
C THR A 143 -12.82 12.80 23.08
N ALA A 144 -13.73 13.75 22.97
CA ALA A 144 -14.45 14.29 24.14
C ALA A 144 -15.33 13.23 24.83
N GLU A 145 -15.72 12.18 24.11
CA GLU A 145 -16.71 11.20 24.57
C GLU A 145 -16.06 9.88 25.00
N ARG A 146 -14.91 9.51 24.40
CA ARG A 146 -14.24 8.23 24.67
C ARG A 146 -12.76 8.24 24.33
N THR A 147 -12.03 7.28 24.91
CA THR A 147 -10.70 6.87 24.46
C THR A 147 -10.80 5.47 23.89
N PHE A 148 -10.28 5.27 22.67
CA PHE A 148 -10.22 3.96 22.03
C PHE A 148 -9.04 3.16 22.57
N ALA A 149 -9.26 1.90 22.92
CA ALA A 149 -8.20 0.98 23.35
C ALA A 149 -7.47 0.41 22.12
N VAL A 150 -6.58 1.22 21.54
CA VAL A 150 -5.78 0.88 20.38
C VAL A 150 -4.34 1.35 20.52
N GLN A 151 -3.45 0.65 19.82
CA GLN A 151 -2.07 1.05 19.57
C GLN A 151 -1.91 1.33 18.08
N VAL A 152 -1.38 2.50 17.74
CA VAL A 152 -1.00 2.88 16.37
C VAL A 152 0.52 2.89 16.30
N THR A 153 1.10 2.09 15.41
CA THR A 153 2.55 1.96 15.25
C THR A 153 2.95 2.12 13.81
N ASP A 154 3.85 3.06 13.53
CA ASP A 154 4.53 3.17 12.25
C ASP A 154 5.62 2.10 12.17
N THR A 155 5.55 1.24 11.16
CA THR A 155 6.43 0.07 11.05
C THR A 155 7.51 0.29 10.00
N ASP A 156 8.70 -0.25 10.25
CA ASP A 156 9.80 -0.26 9.30
C ASP A 156 9.80 -1.59 8.54
N ARG A 157 9.19 -1.59 7.35
CA ARG A 157 9.13 -2.74 6.45
C ARG A 157 9.38 -2.29 5.02
N ALA A 158 10.04 -3.15 4.24
CA ALA A 158 10.16 -2.94 2.81
C ALA A 158 8.92 -3.45 2.08
N LEU A 159 8.62 -2.84 0.94
CA LEU A 159 7.48 -3.17 0.10
C LEU A 159 7.90 -3.09 -1.37
N ILE A 160 7.66 -4.15 -2.13
CA ILE A 160 7.88 -4.20 -3.58
C ILE A 160 6.61 -4.64 -4.29
N ALA A 161 6.47 -4.27 -5.56
CA ALA A 161 5.29 -4.64 -6.35
C ALA A 161 5.71 -5.29 -7.68
N VAL A 162 5.16 -6.48 -7.95
CA VAL A 162 5.24 -7.17 -9.25
C VAL A 162 3.92 -6.95 -9.95
N GLN A 163 3.91 -6.22 -11.08
CA GLN A 163 2.69 -5.75 -11.74
C GLN A 163 2.72 -6.08 -13.23
N GLY A 164 1.64 -6.58 -13.77
CA GLY A 164 1.47 -6.90 -15.19
C GLY A 164 0.81 -8.27 -15.40
N PRO A 165 0.42 -8.61 -16.65
CA PRO A 165 -0.29 -9.87 -16.95
C PRO A 165 0.51 -11.15 -16.64
N ARG A 166 1.84 -11.04 -16.47
CA ARG A 166 2.71 -12.17 -16.11
C ARG A 166 3.11 -12.19 -14.64
N ALA A 167 2.59 -11.25 -13.81
CA ALA A 167 2.97 -11.15 -12.40
C ALA A 167 2.69 -12.43 -11.62
N GLN A 168 1.52 -13.06 -11.82
CA GLN A 168 1.16 -14.30 -11.16
C GLN A 168 2.10 -15.46 -11.54
N ASP A 169 2.43 -15.59 -12.83
CA ASP A 169 3.33 -16.64 -13.33
C ASP A 169 4.73 -16.49 -12.71
N ILE A 170 5.23 -15.25 -12.65
CA ILE A 170 6.54 -14.94 -12.07
C ILE A 170 6.59 -15.28 -10.58
N CYS A 171 5.57 -14.86 -9.82
CA CYS A 171 5.52 -15.18 -8.40
C CYS A 171 5.39 -16.68 -8.14
N ALA A 172 4.64 -17.41 -8.98
CA ALA A 172 4.46 -18.84 -8.88
C ALA A 172 5.71 -19.66 -9.27
N GLU A 173 6.55 -19.12 -10.16
CA GLU A 173 7.81 -19.76 -10.60
C GLU A 173 8.93 -19.61 -9.57
N LEU A 174 8.81 -18.67 -8.62
CA LEU A 174 9.80 -18.49 -7.57
C LEU A 174 9.54 -19.47 -6.41
N ASP A 175 10.15 -20.66 -6.47
CA ASP A 175 9.95 -21.76 -5.51
C ASP A 175 10.17 -21.37 -4.04
N THR A 176 11.02 -20.36 -3.79
CA THR A 176 11.32 -19.86 -2.44
C THR A 176 10.30 -18.86 -1.92
N LEU A 177 9.36 -18.40 -2.77
CA LEU A 177 8.27 -17.52 -2.41
C LEU A 177 6.94 -18.29 -2.40
N THR A 178 6.41 -18.56 -1.21
CA THR A 178 5.23 -19.42 -1.06
C THR A 178 4.12 -18.73 -0.27
N ILE A 179 2.86 -19.05 -0.60
CA ILE A 179 1.72 -18.72 0.24
C ILE A 179 1.67 -19.73 1.38
N GLU A 180 1.49 -19.28 2.62
CA GLU A 180 1.35 -20.20 3.76
C GLU A 180 0.10 -21.06 3.64
N ALA A 181 0.22 -22.29 4.15
CA ALA A 181 -0.90 -23.23 4.19
C ALA A 181 -2.06 -22.65 5.03
N SER A 182 -3.27 -22.86 4.55
CA SER A 182 -4.50 -22.56 5.28
C SER A 182 -4.63 -23.45 6.53
N ALA A 183 -5.53 -23.08 7.44
CA ALA A 183 -5.75 -23.81 8.69
C ALA A 183 -6.14 -25.31 8.49
N ASP A 184 -6.67 -25.65 7.32
CA ASP A 184 -6.98 -27.04 6.92
C ASP A 184 -5.77 -27.81 6.33
N GLY A 185 -4.60 -27.17 6.27
CA GLY A 185 -3.35 -27.73 5.74
C GLY A 185 -3.22 -27.65 4.21
N SER A 186 -4.19 -27.07 3.50
CA SER A 186 -4.08 -26.83 2.06
C SER A 186 -3.19 -25.62 1.79
N THR A 187 -2.30 -25.72 0.78
CA THR A 187 -1.54 -24.56 0.30
C THR A 187 -2.33 -23.90 -0.85
N PRO A 188 -2.81 -22.66 -0.69
CA PRO A 188 -3.52 -21.97 -1.75
C PRO A 188 -2.63 -21.76 -2.98
N ALA A 189 -3.19 -21.90 -4.17
CA ALA A 189 -2.51 -21.46 -5.38
C ALA A 189 -2.51 -19.93 -5.47
N TRP A 190 -1.56 -19.36 -6.22
CA TRP A 190 -1.53 -17.91 -6.48
C TRP A 190 -2.82 -17.38 -7.12
N SER A 191 -3.50 -18.19 -7.94
CA SER A 191 -4.82 -17.88 -8.52
C SER A 191 -5.95 -17.75 -7.49
N ASP A 192 -5.82 -18.38 -6.33
CA ASP A 192 -6.84 -18.38 -5.27
C ASP A 192 -6.82 -17.08 -4.47
N LEU A 193 -5.67 -16.38 -4.45
CA LEU A 193 -5.56 -15.06 -3.85
C LEU A 193 -6.30 -14.04 -4.74
N ARG A 194 -7.49 -13.62 -4.29
CA ARG A 194 -8.36 -12.70 -5.04
C ARG A 194 -7.86 -11.26 -4.94
N TYR A 195 -8.27 -10.43 -5.89
CA TYR A 195 -8.02 -8.99 -5.86
C TYR A 195 -8.54 -8.36 -4.57
N TYR A 196 -7.74 -7.46 -3.97
CA TYR A 196 -7.96 -6.88 -2.63
C TYR A 196 -8.00 -7.93 -1.51
N ARG A 197 -7.23 -9.01 -1.65
CA ARG A 197 -6.96 -9.99 -0.61
C ARG A 197 -5.48 -10.06 -0.33
N THR A 198 -5.18 -10.44 0.90
CA THR A 198 -3.83 -10.61 1.41
C THR A 198 -3.67 -12.05 1.90
N ALA A 199 -2.48 -12.56 1.88
CA ALA A 199 -2.13 -13.84 2.48
C ALA A 199 -0.79 -13.72 3.22
N PRO A 200 -0.60 -14.42 4.35
CA PRO A 200 0.73 -14.67 4.86
C PRO A 200 1.50 -15.56 3.89
N GLY A 201 2.80 -15.39 3.83
CA GLY A 201 3.68 -16.17 2.98
C GLY A 201 5.08 -16.26 3.55
N LEU A 202 5.94 -17.01 2.87
CA LEU A 202 7.35 -17.15 3.21
C LEU A 202 8.21 -16.86 1.97
N PHE A 203 9.32 -16.17 2.20
CA PHE A 203 10.41 -16.09 1.24
C PHE A 203 11.70 -16.59 1.92
N ASP A 204 12.30 -17.66 1.37
CA ASP A 204 13.46 -18.36 1.99
C ASP A 204 13.23 -18.71 3.47
N GLY A 205 11.99 -19.06 3.83
CA GLY A 205 11.59 -19.38 5.20
C GLY A 205 11.31 -18.19 6.10
N GLU A 206 11.50 -16.95 5.62
CA GLU A 206 11.22 -15.73 6.36
C GLU A 206 9.82 -15.19 6.05
N PRO A 207 9.08 -14.68 7.05
CA PRO A 207 7.71 -14.21 6.85
C PRO A 207 7.60 -13.03 5.90
N VAL A 208 6.67 -13.13 4.94
CA VAL A 208 6.25 -12.05 4.06
C VAL A 208 4.74 -11.88 4.10
N THR A 209 4.27 -10.73 3.68
CA THR A 209 2.84 -10.48 3.45
C THR A 209 2.62 -10.29 1.95
N LEU A 210 1.73 -11.08 1.37
CA LEU A 210 1.41 -11.08 -0.05
C LEU A 210 0.03 -10.46 -0.26
N SER A 211 -0.05 -9.34 -0.95
CA SER A 211 -1.32 -8.66 -1.24
C SER A 211 -1.56 -8.63 -2.74
N ARG A 212 -2.73 -9.11 -3.21
CA ARG A 212 -3.11 -8.92 -4.63
C ARG A 212 -3.72 -7.55 -4.81
N THR A 213 -2.86 -6.56 -4.81
CA THR A 213 -3.13 -5.13 -4.94
C THR A 213 -2.12 -4.51 -5.90
N GLY A 214 -2.34 -3.27 -6.30
CA GLY A 214 -1.44 -2.54 -7.18
C GLY A 214 -1.98 -1.17 -7.57
N TYR A 215 -1.16 -0.44 -8.31
CA TYR A 215 -1.42 0.94 -8.72
C TYR A 215 -1.18 1.14 -10.23
N THR A 216 -1.46 0.12 -11.03
CA THR A 216 -1.13 0.10 -12.46
C THR A 216 -2.32 -0.17 -13.38
N GLY A 217 -3.43 -0.65 -12.82
CA GLY A 217 -4.55 -1.15 -13.61
C GLY A 217 -4.35 -2.56 -14.15
N GLU A 218 -3.15 -3.13 -14.01
CA GLU A 218 -2.87 -4.53 -14.31
C GLU A 218 -3.01 -5.42 -13.06
N ASP A 219 -3.04 -6.72 -13.28
CA ASP A 219 -2.92 -7.70 -12.20
C ASP A 219 -1.54 -7.63 -11.56
N GLY A 220 -1.44 -8.00 -10.28
CA GLY A 220 -0.16 -8.00 -9.61
C GLY A 220 -0.23 -8.19 -8.11
N PHE A 221 0.96 -8.22 -7.52
CA PHE A 221 1.14 -8.46 -6.10
C PHE A 221 2.06 -7.41 -5.50
N GLU A 222 1.72 -6.99 -4.29
CA GLU A 222 2.57 -6.21 -3.41
C GLU A 222 3.08 -7.12 -2.30
N ILE A 223 4.40 -7.14 -2.10
CA ILE A 223 5.08 -8.06 -1.17
C ILE A 223 5.79 -7.24 -0.12
N SER A 224 5.31 -7.35 1.13
CA SER A 224 5.93 -6.72 2.29
C SER A 224 6.84 -7.70 3.02
N THR A 225 8.07 -7.29 3.29
CA THR A 225 9.09 -8.12 3.94
C THR A 225 9.95 -7.29 4.92
N ALA A 226 10.81 -7.96 5.67
CA ALA A 226 11.83 -7.28 6.47
C ALA A 226 12.81 -6.52 5.56
N PRO A 227 13.26 -5.31 5.96
CA PRO A 227 14.15 -4.49 5.13
C PRO A 227 15.44 -5.23 4.71
N GLU A 228 15.94 -6.11 5.57
CA GLU A 228 17.17 -6.88 5.33
C GLU A 228 16.99 -7.96 4.27
N LYS A 229 15.76 -8.37 3.98
CA LYS A 229 15.43 -9.46 3.06
C LYS A 229 14.96 -8.98 1.69
N VAL A 230 14.57 -7.71 1.56
CA VAL A 230 14.00 -7.22 0.30
C VAL A 230 15.01 -7.24 -0.86
N GLY A 231 16.30 -7.10 -0.55
CA GLY A 231 17.36 -7.18 -1.56
C GLY A 231 17.43 -8.55 -2.23
N ASP A 232 17.41 -9.60 -1.42
CA ASP A 232 17.45 -10.99 -1.91
C ASP A 232 16.17 -11.34 -2.68
N LEU A 233 15.01 -10.88 -2.18
CA LEU A 233 13.73 -11.06 -2.86
C LEU A 233 13.68 -10.31 -4.20
N TRP A 234 14.21 -9.09 -4.27
CA TRP A 234 14.31 -8.31 -5.50
C TRP A 234 15.15 -9.04 -6.55
N ASP A 235 16.35 -9.48 -6.16
CA ASP A 235 17.28 -10.18 -7.06
C ASP A 235 16.70 -11.51 -7.55
N ALA A 236 16.02 -12.27 -6.66
CA ALA A 236 15.35 -13.51 -7.01
C ALA A 236 14.21 -13.30 -8.03
N LEU A 237 13.35 -12.28 -7.78
CA LEU A 237 12.27 -11.94 -8.72
C LEU A 237 12.78 -11.48 -10.08
N ILE A 238 13.85 -10.66 -10.12
CA ILE A 238 14.49 -10.27 -11.38
C ILE A 238 15.00 -11.52 -12.13
N ALA A 239 15.69 -12.42 -11.45
CA ALA A 239 16.26 -13.62 -12.06
C ALA A 239 15.18 -14.54 -12.65
N VAL A 240 14.15 -14.88 -11.86
CA VAL A 240 13.06 -15.78 -12.31
C VAL A 240 12.13 -15.08 -13.30
N GLY A 241 11.95 -13.77 -13.20
CA GLY A 241 11.04 -12.99 -14.04
C GLY A 241 11.61 -12.65 -15.44
N GLN A 242 12.95 -12.70 -15.62
CA GLN A 242 13.58 -12.35 -16.90
C GLN A 242 13.00 -13.12 -18.11
N PRO A 243 12.80 -14.44 -18.07
CA PRO A 243 12.18 -15.18 -19.18
C PRO A 243 10.75 -14.77 -19.49
N PHE A 244 10.05 -14.18 -18.52
CA PHE A 244 8.67 -13.69 -18.64
C PHE A 244 8.61 -12.23 -19.10
N GLY A 245 9.75 -11.55 -19.29
CA GLY A 245 9.83 -10.17 -19.69
C GLY A 245 9.70 -9.16 -18.54
N LEU A 246 9.95 -9.59 -17.28
CA LEU A 246 10.00 -8.70 -16.13
C LEU A 246 11.14 -7.69 -16.28
N VAL A 247 10.82 -6.42 -16.04
CA VAL A 247 11.82 -5.36 -15.97
C VAL A 247 11.68 -4.57 -14.66
N PRO A 248 12.76 -4.01 -14.12
CA PRO A 248 12.65 -3.00 -13.08
C PRO A 248 11.95 -1.77 -13.67
N ALA A 249 11.05 -1.16 -12.92
CA ALA A 249 10.23 -0.05 -13.35
C ALA A 249 10.21 1.07 -12.32
N GLY A 250 10.33 2.32 -12.79
CA GLY A 250 10.45 3.48 -11.93
C GLY A 250 9.18 4.32 -11.80
N LEU A 251 9.30 5.45 -11.07
CA LEU A 251 8.18 6.33 -10.76
C LEU A 251 7.50 6.91 -12.01
N ALA A 252 8.25 7.15 -13.10
CA ALA A 252 7.67 7.73 -14.32
C ALA A 252 6.66 6.78 -14.98
N SER A 253 7.02 5.49 -15.12
CA SER A 253 6.09 4.47 -15.62
C SER A 253 4.93 4.23 -14.62
N ARG A 254 5.20 4.25 -13.31
CA ARG A 254 4.16 4.14 -12.29
C ARG A 254 3.12 5.26 -12.43
N ASP A 255 3.54 6.50 -12.71
CA ASP A 255 2.62 7.63 -12.88
C ASP A 255 1.78 7.52 -14.17
N THR A 256 2.38 7.14 -15.28
CA THR A 256 1.60 6.95 -16.54
C THR A 256 0.62 5.78 -16.46
N LEU A 257 1.01 4.68 -15.79
CA LEU A 257 0.15 3.51 -15.59
C LEU A 257 -1.07 3.83 -14.72
N ARG A 258 -0.88 4.51 -13.58
CA ARG A 258 -1.96 4.88 -12.69
C ARG A 258 -2.95 5.86 -13.36
N LEU A 259 -2.43 6.81 -14.16
CA LEU A 259 -3.26 7.77 -14.90
C LEU A 259 -4.18 7.08 -15.91
N GLU A 260 -3.65 6.14 -16.70
CA GLU A 260 -4.47 5.34 -17.61
C GLU A 260 -5.53 4.50 -16.86
N ALA A 261 -5.19 3.99 -15.69
CA ALA A 261 -6.11 3.24 -14.84
C ALA A 261 -7.14 4.13 -14.12
N GLY A 262 -7.03 5.46 -14.21
CA GLY A 262 -7.90 6.41 -13.51
C GLY A 262 -7.70 6.43 -11.99
N MET A 263 -6.50 6.07 -11.51
CA MET A 263 -6.17 6.08 -10.09
C MET A 263 -5.57 7.45 -9.70
N PRO A 264 -6.10 8.11 -8.66
CA PRO A 264 -5.62 9.42 -8.23
C PRO A 264 -4.28 9.31 -7.50
N LEU A 265 -3.54 10.42 -7.46
CA LEU A 265 -2.33 10.59 -6.69
C LEU A 265 -2.49 11.80 -5.76
N TYR A 266 -2.16 11.61 -4.48
CA TYR A 266 -2.12 12.74 -3.55
C TYR A 266 -1.05 13.77 -3.96
N GLY A 267 -1.42 15.04 -3.92
CA GLY A 267 -0.61 16.16 -4.43
C GLY A 267 -0.91 16.52 -5.88
N HIS A 268 -1.72 15.72 -6.58
CA HIS A 268 -2.22 15.97 -7.94
C HIS A 268 -3.75 16.10 -7.92
N GLU A 269 -4.47 14.97 -7.91
CA GLU A 269 -5.93 14.95 -7.89
C GLU A 269 -6.53 15.04 -6.48
N LEU A 270 -5.74 14.71 -5.45
CA LEU A 270 -6.15 14.72 -4.04
C LEU A 270 -5.32 15.72 -3.25
N SER A 271 -5.98 16.45 -2.34
CA SER A 271 -5.36 17.42 -1.45
C SER A 271 -6.24 17.74 -0.24
N LEU A 272 -5.72 18.56 0.66
CA LEU A 272 -6.48 19.06 1.82
C LEU A 272 -7.68 19.96 1.43
N GLU A 273 -7.67 20.50 0.23
CA GLU A 273 -8.73 21.35 -0.33
C GLU A 273 -9.71 20.59 -1.22
N THR A 274 -9.43 19.29 -1.49
CA THR A 274 -10.26 18.47 -2.36
C THR A 274 -11.19 17.59 -1.51
N TYR A 275 -12.50 17.63 -1.79
CA TYR A 275 -13.47 16.71 -1.21
C TYR A 275 -13.51 15.40 -2.02
N PRO A 276 -13.79 14.24 -1.38
CA PRO A 276 -13.87 12.96 -2.09
C PRO A 276 -14.81 12.96 -3.30
N ALA A 277 -15.96 13.63 -3.22
CA ALA A 277 -16.91 13.73 -4.33
C ALA A 277 -16.35 14.49 -5.54
N GLN A 278 -15.54 15.53 -5.31
CA GLN A 278 -14.89 16.32 -6.38
C GLN A 278 -13.86 15.49 -7.15
N ALA A 279 -13.19 14.55 -6.47
CA ALA A 279 -12.26 13.61 -7.09
C ALA A 279 -12.94 12.36 -7.70
N GLY A 280 -14.28 12.32 -7.79
CA GLY A 280 -15.02 11.16 -8.27
C GLY A 280 -15.07 9.99 -7.28
N LEU A 281 -14.63 10.19 -6.04
CA LEU A 281 -14.45 9.16 -5.02
C LEU A 281 -15.53 9.20 -3.91
N GLY A 282 -16.64 9.90 -4.14
CA GLY A 282 -17.73 10.01 -3.16
C GLY A 282 -18.25 8.66 -2.65
N ARG A 283 -18.20 7.61 -3.48
CA ARG A 283 -18.60 6.25 -3.09
C ARG A 283 -17.68 5.58 -2.05
N VAL A 284 -16.48 6.09 -1.84
CA VAL A 284 -15.54 5.61 -0.81
C VAL A 284 -15.97 6.06 0.58
N VAL A 285 -16.69 7.21 0.65
CA VAL A 285 -17.22 7.76 1.90
C VAL A 285 -18.50 7.03 2.28
N VAL A 286 -18.51 6.41 3.46
CA VAL A 286 -19.69 5.68 3.96
C VAL A 286 -20.49 6.58 4.90
N THR A 287 -21.33 7.43 4.33
CA THR A 287 -22.18 8.40 5.07
C THR A 287 -23.18 7.74 6.02
N ALA A 288 -23.54 6.46 5.78
CA ALA A 288 -24.40 5.67 6.65
C ALA A 288 -23.77 5.27 8.01
N LYS A 289 -22.49 5.62 8.27
CA LYS A 289 -21.90 5.50 9.59
C LYS A 289 -22.47 6.57 10.51
N GLU A 290 -22.55 6.27 11.80
CA GLU A 290 -23.06 7.22 12.80
C GLU A 290 -22.18 8.48 12.84
N SER A 291 -20.87 8.30 12.95
CA SER A 291 -19.90 9.39 12.96
C SER A 291 -18.58 8.98 12.32
N PHE A 292 -17.88 9.95 11.75
CA PHE A 292 -16.46 9.89 11.39
C PHE A 292 -15.93 11.31 11.20
N VAL A 293 -14.62 11.48 11.29
CA VAL A 293 -13.99 12.80 11.12
C VAL A 293 -14.22 13.31 9.70
N GLY A 294 -14.82 14.51 9.57
CA GLY A 294 -15.17 15.13 8.29
C GLY A 294 -16.55 14.78 7.74
N LYS A 295 -17.39 13.99 8.46
CA LYS A 295 -18.72 13.58 8.00
C LYS A 295 -19.61 14.77 7.63
N GLU A 296 -19.81 15.72 8.55
CA GLU A 296 -20.68 16.86 8.34
C GLU A 296 -20.30 17.69 7.10
N ALA A 297 -19.00 17.88 6.90
CA ALA A 297 -18.49 18.60 5.75
C ALA A 297 -18.72 17.86 4.43
N THR A 298 -18.62 16.52 4.42
CA THR A 298 -18.87 15.70 3.22
C THR A 298 -20.35 15.55 2.86
N GLU A 299 -21.26 15.77 3.82
CA GLU A 299 -22.71 15.75 3.60
C GLU A 299 -23.27 17.11 3.15
N SER A 300 -22.54 18.21 3.43
CA SER A 300 -22.95 19.59 3.11
C SER A 300 -22.33 20.14 1.82
N GLY A 301 -21.36 19.49 1.24
CA GLY A 301 -20.67 19.85 -0.03
C GLY A 301 -21.11 18.97 -1.17
#